data_95ffbc00cc76bd5d5fd7a151110be1be
#
_entry.id   95ffbc00cc76bd5d5fd7a151110be1be
#
_cell.length_a   1.000
_cell.length_b   1.000
_cell.length_c   1.000
_cell.angle_alpha   90.00
_cell.angle_beta   90.00
_cell.angle_gamma   90.00
#
_symmetry.space_group_name_H-M   'P 1'
#
loop_
_entity.id
_entity.type
_entity.pdbx_description
1 polymer ?
#
loop_
_entity_poly.entity_id
_entity_poly.type
_entity_poly.pdbx_seq_one_letter_code
_entity_poly.pdbx_strand_id
1 'polypeptide(L)'
;MKRLALALLLALPCVAAQAEVAPGSYFLPDGGGILKVSPGRFEIRSGGAPGVCNIEGKLKGMNGRADDEDVCLVTFRAKPKGYEVIANTKRTCRSYCGEHADFAGFYRRPAPGCADADRRKARGEFHVAYDAKDYAKAETLISGQLKTCAKTLQPIEAAGIRNDLAVTLFH
;
A
#
# COMPACT_ATOMS: atom_id res chain seq x y z
N MET A 1 -55.03 35.02 -27.19
CA MET A 1 -54.82 33.69 -26.54
C MET A 1 -53.32 33.56 -26.27
N LYS A 2 -52.87 33.88 -25.03
CA LYS A 2 -51.45 33.80 -24.61
C LYS A 2 -51.19 32.41 -24.00
N ARG A 3 -50.34 31.60 -24.62
CA ARG A 3 -49.91 30.31 -24.08
C ARG A 3 -48.76 30.52 -23.09
N LEU A 4 -49.02 30.34 -21.78
CA LEU A 4 -47.97 30.21 -20.75
C LEU A 4 -47.28 28.86 -20.91
N ALA A 5 -45.99 28.85 -21.26
CA ALA A 5 -45.16 27.68 -21.19
C ALA A 5 -44.58 27.56 -19.78
N LEU A 6 -45.04 26.56 -19.03
CA LEU A 6 -44.56 26.24 -17.69
C LEU A 6 -43.27 25.44 -17.83
N ALA A 7 -42.12 26.07 -17.58
CA ALA A 7 -40.80 25.37 -17.56
C ALA A 7 -40.66 24.63 -16.24
N LEU A 8 -40.72 23.31 -16.29
CA LEU A 8 -40.47 22.39 -15.17
C LEU A 8 -38.96 22.23 -14.96
N LEU A 9 -38.41 22.94 -13.98
CA LEU A 9 -37.01 22.77 -13.54
C LEU A 9 -36.87 21.43 -12.79
N LEU A 10 -36.32 20.42 -13.44
CA LEU A 10 -35.90 19.16 -12.81
C LEU A 10 -34.63 19.41 -11.99
N ALA A 11 -34.78 19.55 -10.66
CA ALA A 11 -33.67 19.55 -9.73
C ALA A 11 -33.11 18.13 -9.62
N LEU A 12 -31.99 17.87 -10.26
CA LEU A 12 -31.23 16.61 -10.06
C LEU A 12 -30.61 16.61 -8.64
N PRO A 13 -30.89 15.60 -7.82
CA PRO A 13 -30.22 15.48 -6.52
C PRO A 13 -28.72 15.25 -6.75
N CYS A 14 -27.89 16.16 -6.28
CA CYS A 14 -26.44 16.00 -6.23
C CYS A 14 -26.12 14.96 -5.15
N VAL A 15 -25.93 13.69 -5.54
CA VAL A 15 -25.47 12.65 -4.62
C VAL A 15 -23.99 12.94 -4.33
N ALA A 16 -23.72 13.51 -3.16
CA ALA A 16 -22.35 13.69 -2.68
C ALA A 16 -21.71 12.29 -2.55
N ALA A 17 -20.78 11.96 -3.46
CA ALA A 17 -19.98 10.75 -3.34
C ALA A 17 -19.19 10.82 -2.02
N GLN A 18 -19.47 9.91 -1.09
CA GLN A 18 -18.71 9.82 0.16
C GLN A 18 -17.28 9.42 -0.20
N ALA A 19 -16.30 10.16 0.32
CA ALA A 19 -14.91 9.81 0.14
C ALA A 19 -14.63 8.45 0.80
N GLU A 20 -14.10 7.53 0.01
CA GLU A 20 -13.71 6.19 0.47
C GLU A 20 -12.23 5.94 0.23
N VAL A 21 -11.63 5.07 1.07
CA VAL A 21 -10.26 4.61 0.83
C VAL A 21 -10.27 3.70 -0.39
N ALA A 22 -9.55 4.09 -1.44
CA ALA A 22 -9.54 3.33 -2.68
C ALA A 22 -8.85 1.95 -2.48
N PRO A 23 -9.43 0.87 -3.02
CA PRO A 23 -8.81 -0.46 -2.96
C PRO A 23 -7.39 -0.48 -3.55
N GLY A 24 -6.54 -1.33 -2.98
CA GLY A 24 -5.16 -1.50 -3.42
C GLY A 24 -4.17 -1.69 -2.28
N SER A 25 -2.89 -1.79 -2.63
CA SER A 25 -1.79 -1.86 -1.68
C SER A 25 -1.07 -0.52 -1.61
N TYR A 26 -0.71 -0.13 -0.40
CA TYR A 26 0.02 1.10 -0.08
C TYR A 26 1.16 0.76 0.87
N PHE A 27 2.26 1.47 0.80
CA PHE A 27 3.49 1.15 1.52
C PHE A 27 3.96 2.35 2.34
N LEU A 28 4.44 2.09 3.55
CA LEU A 28 5.28 3.05 4.27
C LEU A 28 6.60 3.25 3.52
N PRO A 29 7.24 4.41 3.66
CA PRO A 29 8.61 4.62 3.16
C PRO A 29 9.53 3.51 3.66
N ASP A 30 10.50 3.12 2.80
CA ASP A 30 11.48 2.07 3.10
C ASP A 30 10.88 0.68 3.39
N GLY A 31 9.63 0.45 2.92
CA GLY A 31 8.97 -0.84 3.06
C GLY A 31 8.61 -1.24 4.50
N GLY A 32 8.69 -0.28 5.46
CA GLY A 32 8.43 -0.55 6.88
C GLY A 32 7.00 -0.96 7.21
N GLY A 33 6.08 -0.92 6.24
CA GLY A 33 4.70 -1.38 6.42
C GLY A 33 3.91 -1.41 5.13
N ILE A 34 2.87 -2.23 5.14
CA ILE A 34 1.93 -2.42 4.04
C ILE A 34 0.51 -2.22 4.57
N LEU A 35 -0.25 -1.37 3.90
CA LEU A 35 -1.69 -1.26 4.02
C LEU A 35 -2.32 -1.88 2.78
N LYS A 36 -3.16 -2.89 2.98
CA LYS A 36 -4.02 -3.46 1.94
C LYS A 36 -5.46 -3.02 2.18
N VAL A 37 -6.11 -2.56 1.14
CA VAL A 37 -7.51 -2.15 1.16
C VAL A 37 -8.28 -2.99 0.15
N SER A 38 -9.35 -3.58 0.61
CA SER A 38 -10.37 -4.25 -0.21
C SER A 38 -11.75 -3.65 0.10
N PRO A 39 -12.78 -3.92 -0.68
CA PRO A 39 -14.11 -3.38 -0.41
C PRO A 39 -14.58 -3.67 1.02
N GLY A 40 -14.80 -2.61 1.80
CA GLY A 40 -15.26 -2.69 3.19
C GLY A 40 -14.25 -3.21 4.22
N ARG A 41 -12.99 -3.44 3.85
CA ARG A 41 -11.96 -3.99 4.76
C ARG A 41 -10.59 -3.34 4.56
N PHE A 42 -9.80 -3.36 5.62
CA PHE A 42 -8.38 -3.01 5.59
C PHE A 42 -7.53 -4.03 6.36
N GLU A 43 -6.28 -4.14 5.99
CA GLU A 43 -5.23 -4.90 6.67
C GLU A 43 -3.98 -4.03 6.71
N ILE A 44 -3.37 -3.86 7.88
CA ILE A 44 -2.09 -3.18 8.05
C ILE A 44 -1.11 -4.14 8.68
N ARG A 45 0.05 -4.29 8.05
CA ARG A 45 1.23 -4.94 8.62
C ARG A 45 2.38 -3.96 8.59
N SER A 46 2.98 -3.69 9.72
CA SER A 46 4.11 -2.75 9.81
C SER A 46 5.11 -3.16 10.89
N GLY A 47 6.30 -2.59 10.81
CA GLY A 47 7.38 -2.87 11.74
C GLY A 47 8.37 -3.91 11.23
N GLY A 48 9.29 -4.27 12.09
CA GLY A 48 10.35 -5.25 11.92
C GLY A 48 10.84 -5.69 13.30
N ALA A 49 11.88 -6.53 13.37
CA ALA A 49 12.43 -6.88 14.67
C ALA A 49 12.84 -5.63 15.46
N PRO A 50 12.48 -5.49 16.78
CA PRO A 50 11.89 -6.54 17.61
C PRO A 50 10.35 -6.61 17.59
N GLY A 51 9.62 -5.68 16.95
CA GLY A 51 8.17 -5.66 17.02
C GLY A 51 7.48 -5.46 15.68
N VAL A 52 6.33 -6.09 15.51
CA VAL A 52 5.44 -5.95 14.36
C VAL A 52 4.04 -5.56 14.79
N CYS A 53 3.33 -4.83 13.94
CA CYS A 53 1.90 -4.57 14.06
C CYS A 53 1.15 -5.39 13.01
N ASN A 54 0.05 -6.04 13.45
CA ASN A 54 -0.91 -6.67 12.56
C ASN A 54 -2.30 -6.20 12.96
N ILE A 55 -2.95 -5.45 12.07
CA ILE A 55 -4.29 -4.93 12.30
C ILE A 55 -5.11 -5.20 11.06
N GLU A 56 -6.24 -5.85 11.24
CA GLU A 56 -7.24 -6.00 10.21
C GLU A 56 -8.62 -5.61 10.73
N GLY A 57 -9.50 -5.17 9.83
CA GLY A 57 -10.80 -4.72 10.28
C GLY A 57 -11.71 -4.24 9.15
N LYS A 58 -12.87 -3.77 9.60
CA LYS A 58 -13.90 -3.20 8.73
C LYS A 58 -13.57 -1.77 8.39
N LEU A 59 -13.83 -1.38 7.14
CA LEU A 59 -13.63 -0.05 6.61
C LEU A 59 -14.98 0.54 6.17
N LYS A 60 -15.30 1.75 6.64
CA LYS A 60 -16.46 2.52 6.20
C LYS A 60 -16.03 3.95 5.88
N GLY A 61 -16.09 4.30 4.60
CA GLY A 61 -15.56 5.57 4.12
C GLY A 61 -14.07 5.70 4.44
N MET A 62 -13.73 6.70 5.23
CA MET A 62 -12.35 6.99 5.67
C MET A 62 -12.04 6.49 7.08
N ASN A 63 -12.91 5.66 7.68
CA ASN A 63 -12.76 5.17 9.05
C ASN A 63 -12.70 3.66 9.09
N GLY A 64 -11.70 3.13 9.80
CA GLY A 64 -11.49 1.72 10.08
C GLY A 64 -11.75 1.37 11.53
N ARG A 65 -12.22 0.15 11.76
CA ARG A 65 -12.35 -0.47 13.08
C ARG A 65 -11.76 -1.86 13.03
N ALA A 66 -10.82 -2.16 13.91
CA ALA A 66 -10.27 -3.50 14.04
C ALA A 66 -11.34 -4.53 14.44
N ASP A 67 -11.14 -5.78 14.03
CA ASP A 67 -12.13 -6.85 14.18
C ASP A 67 -12.18 -7.45 15.60
N ASP A 68 -11.12 -7.31 16.41
CA ASP A 68 -11.04 -7.88 17.75
C ASP A 68 -11.89 -7.12 18.79
N GLU A 69 -11.99 -7.69 19.99
CA GLU A 69 -12.75 -7.13 21.13
C GLU A 69 -12.22 -5.76 21.54
N ASP A 70 -10.91 -5.56 21.51
CA ASP A 70 -10.27 -4.28 21.75
C ASP A 70 -10.56 -3.29 20.62
N VAL A 71 -11.30 -2.24 20.92
CA VAL A 71 -11.73 -1.26 19.90
C VAL A 71 -10.56 -0.39 19.48
N CYS A 72 -9.83 -0.80 18.46
CA CYS A 72 -8.89 0.06 17.75
C CYS A 72 -9.60 0.76 16.58
N LEU A 73 -9.70 2.09 16.68
CA LEU A 73 -10.25 2.96 15.63
C LEU A 73 -9.13 3.64 14.87
N VAL A 74 -9.23 3.59 13.55
CA VAL A 74 -8.24 4.13 12.62
C VAL A 74 -8.91 5.12 11.67
N THR A 75 -8.27 6.24 11.40
CA THR A 75 -8.70 7.18 10.35
C THR A 75 -7.67 7.18 9.22
N PHE A 76 -8.18 7.12 7.98
CA PHE A 76 -7.41 7.24 6.76
C PHE A 76 -7.61 8.65 6.21
N ARG A 77 -6.60 9.51 6.31
CA ARG A 77 -6.65 10.87 5.75
C ARG A 77 -6.05 10.87 4.36
N ALA A 78 -6.83 11.23 3.35
CA ALA A 78 -6.34 11.33 1.98
C ALA A 78 -5.17 12.33 1.87
N LYS A 79 -4.12 11.93 1.18
CA LYS A 79 -2.93 12.72 0.84
C LYS A 79 -2.58 12.48 -0.63
N PRO A 80 -1.81 13.35 -1.27
CA PRO A 80 -1.31 13.07 -2.61
C PRO A 80 -0.58 11.71 -2.66
N LYS A 81 -1.07 10.82 -3.54
CA LYS A 81 -0.52 9.46 -3.77
C LYS A 81 -0.69 8.46 -2.63
N GLY A 82 -1.63 8.67 -1.68
CA GLY A 82 -1.84 7.70 -0.61
C GLY A 82 -2.71 8.18 0.54
N TYR A 83 -2.49 7.60 1.71
CA TYR A 83 -3.26 7.88 2.91
C TYR A 83 -2.35 8.01 4.13
N GLU A 84 -2.60 9.02 4.94
CA GLU A 84 -2.06 9.09 6.29
C GLU A 84 -2.97 8.27 7.20
N VAL A 85 -2.41 7.26 7.85
CA VAL A 85 -3.09 6.38 8.81
C VAL A 85 -2.87 6.91 10.20
N ILE A 86 -3.96 7.11 10.95
CA ILE A 86 -3.97 7.70 12.28
C ILE A 86 -4.69 6.75 13.23
N ALA A 87 -4.03 6.35 14.31
CA ALA A 87 -4.63 5.62 15.42
C ALA A 87 -5.42 6.57 16.32
N ASN A 88 -6.75 6.50 16.32
CA ASN A 88 -7.60 7.39 17.13
C ASN A 88 -7.66 6.93 18.60
N THR A 89 -7.67 5.62 18.81
CA THR A 89 -7.66 5.00 20.16
C THR A 89 -6.28 4.41 20.45
N LYS A 90 -5.29 5.27 20.63
CA LYS A 90 -3.87 4.88 20.75
C LYS A 90 -3.60 3.75 21.73
N ARG A 91 -4.27 3.75 22.90
CA ARG A 91 -4.06 2.75 23.95
C ARG A 91 -4.51 1.36 23.49
N THR A 92 -5.71 1.24 22.94
CA THR A 92 -6.25 -0.04 22.46
C THR A 92 -5.63 -0.46 21.14
N CYS A 93 -5.25 0.49 20.25
CA CYS A 93 -4.52 0.18 19.05
C CYS A 93 -3.12 -0.40 19.31
N ARG A 94 -2.53 -0.12 20.48
CA ARG A 94 -1.20 -0.62 20.83
C ARG A 94 -1.18 -2.14 21.08
N SER A 95 -2.31 -2.76 21.46
CA SER A 95 -2.41 -4.21 21.67
C SER A 95 -2.16 -5.01 20.39
N TYR A 96 -2.32 -4.38 19.21
CA TYR A 96 -2.05 -4.98 17.90
C TYR A 96 -0.58 -4.90 17.48
N CYS A 97 0.26 -4.29 18.30
CA CYS A 97 1.66 -4.04 18.01
C CYS A 97 2.56 -4.68 19.06
N GLY A 98 3.65 -5.29 18.62
CA GLY A 98 4.75 -5.66 19.50
C GLY A 98 5.50 -4.45 20.05
N GLU A 99 6.47 -4.72 20.87
CA GLU A 99 7.28 -3.70 21.54
C GLU A 99 7.97 -2.79 20.49
N HIS A 100 7.90 -1.48 20.71
CA HIS A 100 8.46 -0.45 19.84
C HIS A 100 7.93 -0.39 18.39
N ALA A 101 6.89 -1.17 18.05
CA ALA A 101 6.25 -1.09 16.74
C ALA A 101 5.12 -0.07 16.72
N ASP A 102 4.90 0.56 15.56
CA ASP A 102 3.79 1.45 15.26
C ASP A 102 3.31 1.21 13.83
N PHE A 103 2.04 1.45 13.58
CA PHE A 103 1.45 1.34 12.25
C PHE A 103 0.98 2.70 11.71
N ALA A 104 0.96 3.75 12.54
CA ALA A 104 0.58 5.08 12.09
C ALA A 104 1.63 5.65 11.12
N GLY A 105 1.18 6.35 10.10
CA GLY A 105 2.09 6.95 9.14
C GLY A 105 1.50 7.18 7.76
N PHE A 106 2.33 7.62 6.83
CA PHE A 106 1.90 7.94 5.47
C PHE A 106 2.19 6.77 4.51
N TYR A 107 1.15 6.02 4.17
CA TYR A 107 1.16 4.91 3.23
C TYR A 107 0.93 5.43 1.81
N ARG A 108 1.85 5.14 0.90
CA ARG A 108 1.86 5.61 -0.49
C ARG A 108 1.52 4.47 -1.45
N ARG A 109 0.87 4.80 -2.55
CA ARG A 109 0.80 3.88 -3.69
C ARG A 109 2.21 3.59 -4.20
N PRO A 110 2.52 2.33 -4.55
CA PRO A 110 3.78 2.01 -5.20
C PRO A 110 3.88 2.72 -6.56
N ALA A 111 5.09 2.95 -7.02
CA ALA A 111 5.31 3.38 -8.39
C ALA A 111 4.79 2.31 -9.38
N PRO A 112 4.46 2.67 -10.62
CA PRO A 112 4.12 1.69 -11.65
C PRO A 112 5.19 0.60 -11.76
N GLY A 113 4.79 -0.66 -11.80
CA GLY A 113 5.70 -1.81 -11.82
C GLY A 113 6.24 -2.22 -10.44
N CYS A 114 5.82 -1.57 -9.36
CA CYS A 114 6.30 -1.87 -8.00
C CYS A 114 5.24 -2.48 -7.07
N ALA A 115 4.06 -2.82 -7.58
CA ALA A 115 3.12 -3.65 -6.83
C ALA A 115 3.68 -5.07 -6.64
N ASP A 116 3.24 -5.77 -5.59
CA ASP A 116 3.76 -7.10 -5.26
C ASP A 116 3.73 -8.08 -6.43
N ALA A 117 2.66 -8.06 -7.24
CA ALA A 117 2.54 -8.92 -8.42
C ALA A 117 3.58 -8.57 -9.49
N ASP A 118 3.80 -7.27 -9.74
CA ASP A 118 4.77 -6.80 -10.72
C ASP A 118 6.19 -7.15 -10.30
N ARG A 119 6.51 -6.97 -9.01
CA ARG A 119 7.83 -7.32 -8.46
C ARG A 119 8.11 -8.82 -8.55
N ARG A 120 7.12 -9.67 -8.23
CA ARG A 120 7.27 -11.13 -8.40
C ARG A 120 7.48 -11.50 -9.85
N LYS A 121 6.75 -10.88 -10.79
CA LYS A 121 6.93 -11.10 -12.21
C LYS A 121 8.34 -10.71 -12.66
N ALA A 122 8.78 -9.49 -12.34
CA ALA A 122 10.13 -9.01 -12.67
C ALA A 122 11.22 -9.92 -12.10
N ARG A 123 11.02 -10.44 -10.88
CA ARG A 123 11.94 -11.40 -10.26
C ARG A 123 12.00 -12.73 -11.02
N GLY A 124 10.84 -13.23 -11.47
CA GLY A 124 10.78 -14.43 -12.31
C GLY A 124 11.49 -14.24 -13.64
N GLU A 125 11.30 -13.11 -14.29
CA GLU A 125 11.98 -12.76 -15.56
C GLU A 125 13.49 -12.63 -15.38
N PHE A 126 13.95 -12.08 -14.24
CA PHE A 126 15.35 -12.05 -13.86
C PHE A 126 15.94 -13.45 -13.76
N HIS A 127 15.30 -14.37 -13.02
CA HIS A 127 15.80 -15.76 -12.88
C HIS A 127 15.89 -16.47 -14.23
N VAL A 128 14.88 -16.33 -15.08
CA VAL A 128 14.89 -16.91 -16.44
C VAL A 128 16.09 -16.39 -17.26
N ALA A 129 16.36 -15.09 -17.23
CA ALA A 129 17.49 -14.50 -17.94
C ALA A 129 18.84 -14.96 -17.35
N TYR A 130 18.94 -14.99 -16.03
CA TYR A 130 20.14 -15.41 -15.33
C TYR A 130 20.50 -16.89 -15.60
N ASP A 131 19.52 -17.78 -15.52
CA ASP A 131 19.67 -19.22 -15.78
C ASP A 131 20.05 -19.50 -17.25
N ALA A 132 19.54 -18.66 -18.18
CA ALA A 132 19.93 -18.68 -19.59
C ALA A 132 21.31 -18.05 -19.84
N LYS A 133 22.02 -17.57 -18.81
CA LYS A 133 23.30 -16.83 -18.90
C LYS A 133 23.24 -15.54 -19.70
N ASP A 134 22.05 -14.98 -19.87
CA ASP A 134 21.84 -13.63 -20.44
C ASP A 134 22.02 -12.59 -19.32
N TYR A 135 23.26 -12.45 -18.88
CA TYR A 135 23.57 -11.60 -17.73
C TYR A 135 23.30 -10.12 -17.98
N ALA A 136 23.44 -9.65 -19.22
CA ALA A 136 23.12 -8.28 -19.59
C ALA A 136 21.61 -7.97 -19.40
N LYS A 137 20.76 -8.89 -19.80
CA LYS A 137 19.31 -8.78 -19.58
C LYS A 137 18.96 -8.93 -18.10
N ALA A 138 19.56 -9.87 -17.41
CA ALA A 138 19.37 -10.08 -15.97
C ALA A 138 19.75 -8.82 -15.17
N GLU A 139 20.89 -8.20 -15.46
CA GLU A 139 21.33 -6.93 -14.87
C GLU A 139 20.29 -5.81 -15.10
N THR A 140 19.85 -5.64 -16.33
CA THR A 140 18.87 -4.61 -16.70
C THR A 140 17.57 -4.75 -15.88
N LEU A 141 17.06 -5.98 -15.75
CA LEU A 141 15.82 -6.28 -15.02
C LEU A 141 15.97 -5.96 -13.53
N ILE A 142 17.05 -6.46 -12.90
CA ILE A 142 17.21 -6.37 -11.45
C ILE A 142 17.62 -4.95 -11.01
N SER A 143 18.49 -4.27 -11.74
CA SER A 143 18.88 -2.89 -11.48
C SER A 143 17.70 -1.93 -11.68
N GLY A 144 16.89 -2.16 -12.71
CA GLY A 144 15.66 -1.42 -12.98
C GLY A 144 14.66 -1.53 -11.83
N GLN A 145 14.44 -2.74 -11.31
CA GLN A 145 13.57 -2.97 -10.15
C GLN A 145 14.10 -2.24 -8.90
N LEU A 146 15.38 -2.36 -8.61
CA LEU A 146 16.02 -1.71 -7.46
C LEU A 146 15.86 -0.18 -7.53
N LYS A 147 16.12 0.42 -8.70
CA LYS A 147 16.01 1.87 -8.92
C LYS A 147 14.57 2.38 -8.81
N THR A 148 13.63 1.69 -9.44
CA THR A 148 12.23 2.16 -9.53
C THR A 148 11.48 1.95 -8.22
N CYS A 149 11.71 0.81 -7.55
CA CYS A 149 10.95 0.40 -6.38
C CYS A 149 11.62 0.68 -5.04
N ALA A 150 12.78 1.33 -5.02
CA ALA A 150 13.60 1.55 -3.80
C ALA A 150 12.80 2.06 -2.60
N LYS A 151 11.79 2.94 -2.83
CA LYS A 151 10.98 3.55 -1.76
C LYS A 151 9.89 2.64 -1.17
N THR A 152 9.67 1.47 -1.76
CA THR A 152 8.60 0.53 -1.35
C THR A 152 9.13 -0.88 -1.08
N LEU A 153 10.44 -1.11 -1.29
CA LEU A 153 11.09 -2.37 -0.95
C LEU A 153 11.33 -2.44 0.56
N GLN A 154 11.03 -3.59 1.15
CA GLN A 154 11.48 -3.87 2.51
C GLN A 154 13.01 -4.02 2.53
N PRO A 155 13.67 -3.68 3.66
CA PRO A 155 15.13 -3.77 3.75
C PRO A 155 15.70 -5.14 3.34
N ILE A 156 15.05 -6.22 3.77
CA ILE A 156 15.47 -7.58 3.42
C ILE A 156 15.29 -7.89 1.93
N GLU A 157 14.21 -7.41 1.33
CA GLU A 157 13.93 -7.54 -0.10
C GLU A 157 14.98 -6.77 -0.92
N ALA A 158 15.24 -5.52 -0.53
CA ALA A 158 16.26 -4.69 -1.17
C ALA A 158 17.67 -5.31 -1.06
N ALA A 159 18.00 -5.91 0.08
CA ALA A 159 19.27 -6.63 0.27
C ALA A 159 19.37 -7.84 -0.67
N GLY A 160 18.31 -8.64 -0.80
CA GLY A 160 18.24 -9.76 -1.73
C GLY A 160 18.45 -9.32 -3.19
N ILE A 161 17.79 -8.24 -3.61
CA ILE A 161 17.93 -7.68 -4.96
C ILE A 161 19.37 -7.19 -5.21
N ARG A 162 20.01 -6.54 -4.22
CA ARG A 162 21.40 -6.09 -4.34
C ARG A 162 22.37 -7.26 -4.45
N ASN A 163 22.13 -8.34 -3.71
CA ASN A 163 22.94 -9.55 -3.79
C ASN A 163 22.86 -10.18 -5.18
N ASP A 164 21.64 -10.29 -5.73
CA ASP A 164 21.46 -10.84 -7.08
C ASP A 164 22.11 -9.97 -8.15
N LEU A 165 22.04 -8.64 -8.00
CA LEU A 165 22.74 -7.70 -8.89
C LEU A 165 24.26 -7.90 -8.81
N ALA A 166 24.81 -8.01 -7.61
CA ALA A 166 26.24 -8.22 -7.40
C ALA A 166 26.73 -9.53 -8.05
N VAL A 167 25.99 -10.62 -7.87
CA VAL A 167 26.31 -11.93 -8.48
C VAL A 167 26.22 -11.85 -10.01
N THR A 168 25.20 -11.13 -10.54
CA THR A 168 25.02 -10.95 -11.99
C THR A 168 26.19 -10.17 -12.61
N LEU A 169 26.69 -9.13 -11.92
CA LEU A 169 27.81 -8.30 -12.38
C LEU A 169 29.16 -9.02 -12.32
N PHE A 170 29.28 -10.12 -11.55
CA PHE A 170 30.49 -10.91 -11.45
C PHE A 170 30.73 -11.80 -12.68
N HIS A 171 29.71 -12.08 -13.46
CA HIS A 171 29.76 -12.90 -14.69
C HIS A 171 29.97 -12.06 -15.94
#